data_703c1939c8552c86486b178fb0943e82
#
_entry.id   703c1939c8552c86486b178fb0943e82
#
_cell.length_a   1.000
_cell.length_b   1.000
_cell.length_c   1.000
_cell.angle_alpha   90.00
_cell.angle_beta   90.00
_cell.angle_gamma   90.00
#
_symmetry.space_group_name_H-M   'P 1'
#
loop_
_entity.id
_entity.type
_entity.pdbx_description
1 polymer ?
#
loop_
_entity_poly.entity_id
_entity_poly.type
_entity_poly.pdbx_seq_one_letter_code
_entity_poly.pdbx_strand_id
1 'polypeptide(L)'
;MSKKVALHNLGCKVNAYEVEAMQQLLEKAGYEIVPFEEGADIYLINTCTVTNIADRKSRQMLHKAKKMNPDAIVVATGCYVQTDTQKLEADSAVDLILGNNQKKQIVEALEEYEKEHAKKVKVIEINKTKEYEELSIGYTAEHVRAYIKVQDGCNQFCTYCIIPYARGRVRSRKIAEVLEEVRTLAARGYKEVVLTGIHLSSYGLDFPKEERESLLSLIQAVHEVDGIARIRLGSLEPRIITEEFMEGISALPKLCPHFHLSLQSGCDKTLKNMNRRYSAPEYAEKCELIRKFYPAPALTTDVIVGFPMETEEDFEDSYEFVKNIHFYETHIFKYSRRQGTKAAAMDGQLTEAVKAQRSEKMLKLHEIRAKEYETSMIGRTLELLLEEEVEIGGKTYFMAHSKEYVRAVIEKTDVHKVNDLVKAKAVDFADEHVLLAICEDLY
;
A
#
# COMPACT_ATOMS: atom_id res chain seq x y z
N MET A 1 -35.22 10.89 3.05
CA MET A 1 -33.88 11.52 2.88
C MET A 1 -32.90 10.38 2.77
N SER A 2 -31.90 10.49 1.89
CA SER A 2 -30.80 9.52 1.84
C SER A 2 -30.01 9.57 3.16
N LYS A 3 -29.60 8.41 3.68
CA LYS A 3 -28.74 8.37 4.87
C LYS A 3 -27.31 8.77 4.51
N LYS A 4 -26.69 9.52 5.41
CA LYS A 4 -25.34 10.03 5.27
C LYS A 4 -24.32 9.03 5.81
N VAL A 5 -23.33 8.67 5.00
CA VAL A 5 -22.27 7.74 5.35
C VAL A 5 -20.91 8.45 5.30
N ALA A 6 -20.18 8.39 6.40
CA ALA A 6 -18.80 8.84 6.47
C ALA A 6 -17.85 7.65 6.56
N LEU A 7 -16.86 7.61 5.67
CA LEU A 7 -15.87 6.53 5.62
C LEU A 7 -14.52 6.99 6.14
N HIS A 8 -13.80 6.09 6.83
CA HIS A 8 -12.44 6.35 7.28
C HIS A 8 -11.53 5.15 7.02
N ASN A 9 -10.41 5.41 6.36
CA ASN A 9 -9.42 4.39 6.03
C ASN A 9 -8.24 4.42 7.00
N LEU A 10 -7.89 3.26 7.53
CA LEU A 10 -6.65 3.04 8.26
C LEU A 10 -5.87 1.92 7.57
N GLY A 11 -4.57 2.13 7.35
CA GLY A 11 -3.67 1.07 6.89
C GLY A 11 -3.08 1.28 5.49
N CYS A 12 -3.08 0.22 4.69
CA CYS A 12 -2.32 0.13 3.46
C CYS A 12 -3.15 0.45 2.18
N LYS A 13 -2.48 0.41 1.02
CA LYS A 13 -3.09 0.60 -0.30
C LYS A 13 -4.25 -0.36 -0.58
N VAL A 14 -4.17 -1.61 -0.07
CA VAL A 14 -5.28 -2.59 -0.15
C VAL A 14 -6.49 -2.11 0.62
N ASN A 15 -6.30 -1.58 1.85
CA ASN A 15 -7.40 -1.02 2.62
C ASN A 15 -8.01 0.22 1.94
N ALA A 16 -7.19 1.08 1.32
CA ALA A 16 -7.67 2.24 0.58
C ALA A 16 -8.58 1.81 -0.58
N TYR A 17 -8.12 0.88 -1.42
CA TYR A 17 -8.93 0.29 -2.48
C TYR A 17 -10.27 -0.27 -1.97
N GLU A 18 -10.24 -1.01 -0.86
CA GLU A 18 -11.45 -1.62 -0.29
C GLU A 18 -12.45 -0.58 0.23
N VAL A 19 -11.96 0.56 0.76
CA VAL A 19 -12.84 1.68 1.18
C VAL A 19 -13.49 2.34 -0.03
N GLU A 20 -12.72 2.62 -1.09
CA GLU A 20 -13.25 3.19 -2.33
C GLU A 20 -14.31 2.27 -2.98
N ALA A 21 -14.07 0.96 -2.96
CA ALA A 21 -15.04 -0.01 -3.47
C ALA A 21 -16.33 -0.04 -2.62
N MET A 22 -16.21 -0.06 -1.29
CA MET A 22 -17.40 0.00 -0.40
C MET A 22 -18.14 1.33 -0.55
N GLN A 23 -17.43 2.45 -0.72
CA GLN A 23 -18.05 3.75 -0.99
C GLN A 23 -18.95 3.68 -2.23
N GLN A 24 -18.44 3.15 -3.33
CA GLN A 24 -19.22 3.05 -4.57
C GLN A 24 -20.41 2.09 -4.47
N LEU A 25 -20.30 1.02 -3.67
CA LEU A 25 -21.44 0.15 -3.37
C LEU A 25 -22.53 0.92 -2.61
N LEU A 26 -22.15 1.75 -1.63
CA LEU A 26 -23.07 2.55 -0.84
C LEU A 26 -23.72 3.66 -1.69
N GLU A 27 -22.96 4.38 -2.51
CA GLU A 27 -23.48 5.39 -3.44
C GLU A 27 -24.52 4.78 -4.42
N LYS A 28 -24.17 3.61 -4.99
CA LYS A 28 -25.07 2.87 -5.89
C LYS A 28 -26.36 2.43 -5.18
N ALA A 29 -26.31 2.18 -3.89
CA ALA A 29 -27.47 1.86 -3.07
C ALA A 29 -28.26 3.10 -2.58
N GLY A 30 -27.82 4.32 -2.96
CA GLY A 30 -28.52 5.58 -2.67
C GLY A 30 -28.11 6.26 -1.37
N TYR A 31 -27.00 5.84 -0.73
CA TYR A 31 -26.43 6.56 0.40
C TYR A 31 -25.68 7.81 -0.05
N GLU A 32 -25.71 8.87 0.77
CA GLU A 32 -24.95 10.11 0.55
C GLU A 32 -23.59 10.02 1.27
N ILE A 33 -22.50 10.14 0.53
CA ILE A 33 -21.15 10.13 1.11
C ILE A 33 -20.80 11.53 1.62
N VAL A 34 -20.39 11.60 2.87
CA VAL A 34 -20.05 12.86 3.54
C VAL A 34 -18.65 12.77 4.20
N PRO A 35 -18.00 13.90 4.51
CA PRO A 35 -16.75 13.92 5.26
C PRO A 35 -16.88 13.21 6.62
N PHE A 36 -15.74 12.68 7.14
CA PHE A 36 -15.71 12.00 8.44
C PHE A 36 -15.74 13.01 9.60
N GLU A 37 -16.89 13.63 9.77
CA GLU A 37 -17.20 14.70 10.73
C GLU A 37 -18.54 14.43 11.42
N GLU A 38 -18.97 15.32 12.31
CA GLU A 38 -20.28 15.22 12.96
C GLU A 38 -21.43 15.32 11.94
N GLY A 39 -22.50 14.58 12.18
CA GLY A 39 -23.72 14.66 11.36
C GLY A 39 -23.92 13.53 10.35
N ALA A 40 -23.04 12.54 10.30
CA ALA A 40 -23.32 11.31 9.55
C ALA A 40 -24.23 10.37 10.33
N ASP A 41 -25.09 9.64 9.60
CA ASP A 41 -25.97 8.60 10.16
C ASP A 41 -25.22 7.27 10.33
N ILE A 42 -24.17 7.06 9.53
CA ILE A 42 -23.36 5.85 9.50
C ILE A 42 -21.89 6.25 9.43
N TYR A 43 -21.06 5.65 10.27
CA TYR A 43 -19.60 5.76 10.21
C TYR A 43 -18.99 4.40 9.91
N LEU A 44 -18.30 4.26 8.78
CA LEU A 44 -17.60 3.05 8.37
C LEU A 44 -16.09 3.24 8.54
N ILE A 45 -15.48 2.42 9.39
CA ILE A 45 -14.03 2.45 9.65
C ILE A 45 -13.38 1.16 9.15
N ASN A 46 -12.55 1.26 8.09
CA ASN A 46 -11.72 0.15 7.64
C ASN A 46 -10.44 0.12 8.47
N THR A 47 -10.33 -0.89 9.32
CA THR A 47 -9.34 -0.98 10.39
C THR A 47 -8.04 -1.64 9.96
N CYS A 48 -6.93 -1.28 10.62
CA CYS A 48 -5.61 -1.87 10.44
C CYS A 48 -5.14 -2.56 11.73
N THR A 49 -4.30 -3.62 11.58
CA THR A 49 -3.75 -4.40 12.70
C THR A 49 -2.26 -4.73 12.55
N VAL A 50 -1.55 -4.09 11.62
CA VAL A 50 -0.13 -4.40 11.36
C VAL A 50 0.75 -4.13 12.58
N THR A 51 0.41 -3.10 13.37
CA THR A 51 1.13 -2.74 14.61
C THR A 51 0.15 -2.52 15.77
N ASN A 52 0.64 -2.58 17.02
CA ASN A 52 -0.16 -2.24 18.20
C ASN A 52 -0.68 -0.79 18.17
N ILE A 53 0.07 0.11 17.53
CA ILE A 53 -0.36 1.50 17.32
C ILE A 53 -1.54 1.54 16.35
N ALA A 54 -1.52 0.72 15.30
CA ALA A 54 -2.64 0.63 14.35
C ALA A 54 -3.91 0.11 15.03
N ASP A 55 -3.83 -0.90 15.89
CA ASP A 55 -4.97 -1.37 16.69
C ASP A 55 -5.54 -0.28 17.57
N ARG A 56 -4.65 0.46 18.27
CA ARG A 56 -5.08 1.57 19.13
C ARG A 56 -5.78 2.66 18.32
N LYS A 57 -5.22 3.05 17.18
CA LYS A 57 -5.84 4.03 16.28
C LYS A 57 -7.19 3.54 15.76
N SER A 58 -7.30 2.25 15.40
CA SER A 58 -8.57 1.65 14.96
C SER A 58 -9.66 1.80 16.03
N ARG A 59 -9.37 1.41 17.28
CA ARG A 59 -10.33 1.59 18.40
C ARG A 59 -10.66 3.06 18.66
N GLN A 60 -9.63 3.95 18.63
CA GLN A 60 -9.87 5.39 18.83
C GLN A 60 -10.82 5.97 17.78
N MET A 61 -10.72 5.55 16.52
CA MET A 61 -11.61 6.05 15.47
C MET A 61 -13.03 5.51 15.61
N LEU A 62 -13.21 4.23 16.00
CA LEU A 62 -14.54 3.66 16.31
C LEU A 62 -15.22 4.42 17.45
N HIS A 63 -14.51 4.64 18.55
CA HIS A 63 -15.05 5.40 19.69
C HIS A 63 -15.27 6.88 19.35
N LYS A 64 -14.41 7.50 18.53
CA LYS A 64 -14.61 8.87 18.05
C LYS A 64 -15.90 8.98 17.24
N ALA A 65 -16.18 8.04 16.34
CA ALA A 65 -17.39 8.00 15.54
C ALA A 65 -18.66 7.96 16.45
N LYS A 66 -18.69 7.07 17.44
CA LYS A 66 -19.80 6.96 18.37
C LYS A 66 -19.98 8.20 19.26
N LYS A 67 -18.86 8.91 19.55
CA LYS A 67 -18.91 10.18 20.30
C LYS A 67 -19.46 11.33 19.45
N MET A 68 -19.12 11.38 18.15
CA MET A 68 -19.61 12.42 17.24
C MET A 68 -21.13 12.33 17.03
N ASN A 69 -21.65 11.11 16.93
CA ASN A 69 -23.10 10.88 16.88
C ASN A 69 -23.42 9.57 17.63
N PRO A 70 -23.97 9.65 18.87
CA PRO A 70 -24.35 8.46 19.66
C PRO A 70 -25.40 7.56 18.99
N ASP A 71 -26.26 8.13 18.14
CA ASP A 71 -27.34 7.41 17.45
C ASP A 71 -26.87 6.82 16.10
N ALA A 72 -25.68 7.19 15.62
CA ALA A 72 -25.15 6.66 14.36
C ALA A 72 -24.82 5.17 14.44
N ILE A 73 -24.96 4.50 13.30
CA ILE A 73 -24.50 3.13 13.11
C ILE A 73 -22.98 3.16 12.89
N VAL A 74 -22.21 2.52 13.77
CA VAL A 74 -20.76 2.42 13.66
C VAL A 74 -20.39 1.04 13.11
N VAL A 75 -19.82 1.04 11.90
CA VAL A 75 -19.39 -0.16 11.17
C VAL A 75 -17.89 -0.31 11.30
N ALA A 76 -17.46 -1.43 11.87
CA ALA A 76 -16.07 -1.83 11.89
C ALA A 76 -15.79 -2.89 10.81
N THR A 77 -14.77 -2.69 9.98
CA THR A 77 -14.30 -3.69 9.01
C THR A 77 -12.78 -3.72 8.95
N GLY A 78 -12.19 -4.67 8.23
CA GLY A 78 -10.75 -4.73 7.99
C GLY A 78 -9.97 -5.68 8.91
N CYS A 79 -8.65 -5.48 8.96
CA CYS A 79 -7.73 -6.46 9.53
C CYS A 79 -7.84 -6.59 11.06
N TYR A 80 -8.09 -5.49 11.78
CA TYR A 80 -8.27 -5.53 13.24
C TYR A 80 -9.55 -6.30 13.61
N VAL A 81 -10.61 -6.13 12.83
CA VAL A 81 -11.86 -6.90 12.99
C VAL A 81 -11.59 -8.40 12.94
N GLN A 82 -10.82 -8.83 11.96
CA GLN A 82 -10.55 -10.26 11.72
C GLN A 82 -9.68 -10.90 12.82
N THR A 83 -8.81 -10.12 13.47
CA THR A 83 -7.88 -10.65 14.51
C THR A 83 -8.42 -10.55 15.93
N ASP A 84 -9.32 -9.62 16.21
CA ASP A 84 -9.81 -9.29 17.54
C ASP A 84 -11.36 -9.16 17.59
N THR A 85 -12.07 -10.00 16.83
CA THR A 85 -13.53 -10.00 16.70
C THR A 85 -14.22 -9.97 18.07
N GLN A 86 -13.83 -10.84 19.01
CA GLN A 86 -14.46 -10.92 20.34
C GLN A 86 -14.37 -9.61 21.14
N LYS A 87 -13.25 -8.86 20.99
CA LYS A 87 -13.14 -7.55 21.66
C LYS A 87 -14.11 -6.53 21.08
N LEU A 88 -14.32 -6.57 19.76
CA LEU A 88 -15.25 -5.68 19.07
C LEU A 88 -16.72 -6.07 19.31
N GLU A 89 -17.00 -7.36 19.47
CA GLU A 89 -18.33 -7.83 19.88
C GLU A 89 -18.73 -7.28 21.25
N ALA A 90 -17.78 -7.24 22.19
CA ALA A 90 -17.99 -6.68 23.53
C ALA A 90 -17.96 -5.13 23.55
N ASP A 91 -17.52 -4.47 22.49
CA ASP A 91 -17.42 -3.00 22.45
C ASP A 91 -18.75 -2.37 22.08
N SER A 92 -19.35 -1.63 23.02
CA SER A 92 -20.65 -0.95 22.83
C SER A 92 -20.60 0.20 21.80
N ALA A 93 -19.43 0.65 21.39
CA ALA A 93 -19.28 1.69 20.37
C ALA A 93 -19.45 1.15 18.95
N VAL A 94 -19.50 -0.18 18.75
CA VAL A 94 -19.58 -0.83 17.44
C VAL A 94 -20.91 -1.54 17.27
N ASP A 95 -21.62 -1.24 16.21
CA ASP A 95 -22.94 -1.77 15.92
C ASP A 95 -22.90 -2.90 14.88
N LEU A 96 -22.03 -2.77 13.87
CA LEU A 96 -21.89 -3.73 12.77
C LEU A 96 -20.42 -4.12 12.58
N ILE A 97 -20.15 -5.42 12.49
CA ILE A 97 -18.80 -5.98 12.38
C ILE A 97 -18.69 -6.81 11.10
N LEU A 98 -17.87 -6.36 10.13
CA LEU A 98 -17.62 -7.04 8.86
C LEU A 98 -16.17 -7.48 8.78
N GLY A 99 -15.92 -8.79 8.70
CA GLY A 99 -14.59 -9.35 8.49
C GLY A 99 -14.02 -9.09 7.09
N ASN A 100 -12.77 -9.43 6.90
CA ASN A 100 -12.18 -9.48 5.57
C ASN A 100 -12.90 -10.53 4.72
N ASN A 101 -12.98 -10.29 3.41
CA ASN A 101 -13.75 -11.11 2.45
C ASN A 101 -15.28 -11.10 2.69
N GLN A 102 -15.80 -10.06 3.35
CA GLN A 102 -17.24 -9.82 3.58
C GLN A 102 -17.67 -8.38 3.27
N LYS A 103 -16.76 -7.55 2.77
CA LYS A 103 -16.98 -6.12 2.50
C LYS A 103 -17.98 -5.86 1.39
N LYS A 104 -18.07 -6.79 0.42
CA LYS A 104 -19.07 -6.78 -0.66
C LYS A 104 -20.51 -6.76 -0.11
N GLN A 105 -20.73 -7.28 1.10
CA GLN A 105 -22.04 -7.38 1.75
C GLN A 105 -22.40 -6.13 2.58
N ILE A 106 -21.67 -5.02 2.45
CA ILE A 106 -21.88 -3.84 3.33
C ILE A 106 -23.31 -3.30 3.25
N VAL A 107 -23.90 -3.22 2.07
CA VAL A 107 -25.27 -2.72 1.88
C VAL A 107 -26.28 -3.65 2.55
N GLU A 108 -26.20 -4.95 2.23
CA GLU A 108 -27.07 -5.98 2.84
C GLU A 108 -26.97 -6.00 4.36
N ALA A 109 -25.75 -5.89 4.90
CA ALA A 109 -25.50 -5.90 6.33
C ALA A 109 -26.10 -4.66 7.04
N LEU A 110 -26.05 -3.49 6.39
CA LEU A 110 -26.71 -2.28 6.87
C LEU A 110 -28.25 -2.42 6.86
N GLU A 111 -28.83 -2.92 5.78
CA GLU A 111 -30.27 -3.15 5.67
C GLU A 111 -30.77 -4.15 6.71
N GLU A 112 -30.01 -5.22 6.98
CA GLU A 112 -30.33 -6.18 8.04
C GLU A 112 -30.29 -5.53 9.42
N TYR A 113 -29.25 -4.72 9.70
CA TYR A 113 -29.13 -4.01 10.96
C TYR A 113 -30.31 -3.05 11.19
N GLU A 114 -30.69 -2.29 10.15
CA GLU A 114 -31.82 -1.33 10.23
C GLU A 114 -33.16 -1.98 10.48
N LYS A 115 -33.36 -3.22 10.05
CA LYS A 115 -34.59 -3.98 10.31
C LYS A 115 -34.65 -4.54 11.72
N GLU A 116 -33.53 -4.97 12.26
CA GLU A 116 -33.49 -5.72 13.52
C GLU A 116 -33.00 -4.89 14.72
N HIS A 117 -32.28 -3.80 14.46
CA HIS A 117 -31.61 -2.94 15.46
C HIS A 117 -30.76 -3.74 16.46
N ALA A 118 -30.16 -4.84 16.00
CA ALA A 118 -29.31 -5.72 16.80
C ALA A 118 -27.91 -5.79 16.23
N LYS A 119 -26.90 -5.78 17.10
CA LYS A 119 -25.50 -5.91 16.71
C LYS A 119 -25.32 -7.12 15.80
N LYS A 120 -24.69 -6.91 14.65
CA LYS A 120 -24.41 -7.96 13.66
C LYS A 120 -22.90 -8.21 13.53
N VAL A 121 -22.56 -9.49 13.42
CA VAL A 121 -21.18 -9.96 13.23
C VAL A 121 -21.15 -10.87 12.00
N LYS A 122 -20.55 -10.36 10.93
CA LYS A 122 -20.30 -11.13 9.69
C LYS A 122 -18.79 -11.31 9.54
N VAL A 123 -18.24 -12.30 10.25
CA VAL A 123 -16.79 -12.64 10.22
C VAL A 123 -16.66 -14.13 9.92
N ILE A 124 -15.88 -14.45 8.91
CA ILE A 124 -15.64 -15.83 8.46
C ILE A 124 -14.30 -16.35 8.93
N GLU A 125 -14.11 -17.67 8.91
CA GLU A 125 -12.82 -18.28 9.15
C GLU A 125 -11.90 -18.08 7.91
N ILE A 126 -11.23 -16.93 7.87
CA ILE A 126 -10.52 -16.41 6.68
C ILE A 126 -9.47 -17.40 6.14
N ASN A 127 -8.89 -18.26 6.97
CA ASN A 127 -7.91 -19.26 6.53
C ASN A 127 -8.50 -20.42 5.73
N LYS A 128 -9.81 -20.62 5.77
CA LYS A 128 -10.53 -21.64 4.97
C LYS A 128 -11.07 -21.09 3.65
N THR A 129 -11.10 -19.77 3.50
CA THR A 129 -11.61 -19.10 2.31
C THR A 129 -10.63 -19.24 1.15
N LYS A 130 -11.13 -19.69 0.00
CA LYS A 130 -10.35 -19.85 -1.24
C LYS A 130 -10.74 -18.84 -2.31
N GLU A 131 -11.93 -18.28 -2.21
CA GLU A 131 -12.46 -17.35 -3.19
C GLU A 131 -11.90 -15.94 -2.95
N TYR A 132 -11.55 -15.25 -4.03
CA TYR A 132 -11.21 -13.84 -4.01
C TYR A 132 -12.50 -13.03 -3.81
N GLU A 133 -12.47 -12.02 -2.95
CA GLU A 133 -13.60 -11.08 -2.79
C GLU A 133 -13.62 -10.11 -3.97
N GLU A 134 -14.56 -10.27 -4.86
CA GLU A 134 -14.76 -9.40 -6.02
C GLU A 134 -15.27 -8.03 -5.55
N LEU A 135 -14.36 -7.10 -5.46
CA LEU A 135 -14.61 -5.68 -5.32
C LEU A 135 -14.04 -4.99 -6.56
N SER A 136 -14.68 -3.95 -7.03
CA SER A 136 -14.20 -3.15 -8.15
C SER A 136 -14.45 -1.67 -7.89
N ILE A 137 -13.60 -0.83 -8.45
CA ILE A 137 -13.77 0.62 -8.44
C ILE A 137 -13.98 1.13 -9.86
N GLY A 138 -14.90 2.06 -10.03
CA GLY A 138 -15.08 2.78 -11.29
C GLY A 138 -14.31 4.10 -11.31
N TYR A 139 -14.00 4.66 -10.14
CA TYR A 139 -13.27 5.92 -9.98
C TYR A 139 -12.60 5.95 -8.61
N THR A 140 -11.68 6.89 -8.42
CA THR A 140 -11.09 7.25 -7.13
C THR A 140 -11.43 8.71 -6.81
N ALA A 141 -11.81 9.01 -5.59
CA ALA A 141 -12.33 10.34 -5.24
C ALA A 141 -11.24 11.41 -5.15
N GLU A 142 -10.03 11.05 -4.79
CA GLU A 142 -8.98 12.01 -4.38
C GLU A 142 -7.62 11.78 -5.06
N HIS A 143 -7.49 10.79 -5.95
CA HIS A 143 -6.18 10.40 -6.50
C HIS A 143 -6.12 10.45 -8.01
N VAL A 144 -5.04 10.96 -8.53
CA VAL A 144 -4.71 10.97 -9.96
C VAL A 144 -4.32 9.58 -10.45
N ARG A 145 -3.86 8.71 -9.52
CA ARG A 145 -3.57 7.30 -9.77
C ARG A 145 -4.59 6.40 -9.10
N ALA A 146 -4.94 5.29 -9.75
CA ALA A 146 -5.87 4.31 -9.20
C ALA A 146 -5.12 3.09 -8.65
N TYR A 147 -5.42 2.70 -7.40
CA TYR A 147 -4.97 1.43 -6.85
C TYR A 147 -5.88 0.32 -7.36
N ILE A 148 -5.28 -0.79 -7.83
CA ILE A 148 -6.01 -1.98 -8.28
C ILE A 148 -5.58 -3.15 -7.41
N LYS A 149 -6.49 -3.63 -6.57
CA LYS A 149 -6.24 -4.83 -5.76
C LYS A 149 -6.37 -6.07 -6.64
N VAL A 150 -5.25 -6.74 -6.89
CA VAL A 150 -5.18 -7.93 -7.75
C VAL A 150 -4.93 -9.22 -6.96
N GLN A 151 -4.54 -9.10 -5.68
CA GLN A 151 -4.19 -10.24 -4.84
C GLN A 151 -4.51 -9.95 -3.38
N ASP A 152 -4.94 -10.97 -2.62
CA ASP A 152 -5.17 -10.90 -1.16
C ASP A 152 -4.59 -12.13 -0.45
N GLY A 153 -4.37 -12.00 0.87
CA GLY A 153 -3.81 -13.04 1.70
C GLY A 153 -2.32 -13.31 1.47
N CYS A 154 -1.70 -14.12 2.35
CA CYS A 154 -0.27 -14.41 2.30
C CYS A 154 0.05 -15.77 2.93
N ASN A 155 0.91 -16.57 2.26
CA ASN A 155 1.35 -17.88 2.74
C ASN A 155 2.79 -17.87 3.30
N GLN A 156 3.42 -16.71 3.51
CA GLN A 156 4.82 -16.64 3.95
C GLN A 156 5.00 -16.95 5.44
N PHE A 157 4.03 -16.58 6.30
CA PHE A 157 4.09 -16.81 7.75
C PHE A 157 5.39 -16.33 8.38
N CYS A 158 5.85 -15.13 8.01
CA CYS A 158 6.95 -14.47 8.69
C CYS A 158 6.64 -14.40 10.19
N THR A 159 7.64 -14.64 11.05
CA THR A 159 7.43 -14.84 12.49
C THR A 159 6.80 -13.65 13.20
N TYR A 160 6.99 -12.45 12.69
CA TYR A 160 6.44 -11.19 13.24
C TYR A 160 5.07 -10.82 12.68
N CYS A 161 4.61 -11.49 11.60
CA CYS A 161 3.51 -10.98 10.78
C CYS A 161 2.15 -11.59 11.18
N ILE A 162 1.20 -10.71 11.46
CA ILE A 162 -0.19 -11.08 11.77
C ILE A 162 -1.06 -11.24 10.51
N ILE A 163 -0.59 -10.79 9.37
CA ILE A 163 -1.40 -10.70 8.13
C ILE A 163 -1.94 -12.05 7.65
N PRO A 164 -1.24 -13.19 7.70
CA PRO A 164 -1.84 -14.48 7.33
C PRO A 164 -3.08 -14.85 8.15
N TYR A 165 -3.17 -14.34 9.37
CA TYR A 165 -4.32 -14.56 10.27
C TYR A 165 -5.45 -13.54 10.03
N ALA A 166 -5.10 -12.33 9.58
CA ALA A 166 -6.04 -11.28 9.28
C ALA A 166 -6.63 -11.36 7.86
N ARG A 167 -5.83 -11.82 6.90
CA ARG A 167 -6.18 -11.84 5.48
C ARG A 167 -6.28 -13.25 4.87
N GLY A 168 -5.86 -14.28 5.61
CA GLY A 168 -5.92 -15.66 5.17
C GLY A 168 -4.88 -16.03 4.11
N ARG A 169 -5.21 -17.08 3.34
CA ARG A 169 -4.34 -17.63 2.30
C ARG A 169 -4.34 -16.78 1.05
N VAL A 170 -3.34 -17.01 0.19
CA VAL A 170 -3.23 -16.36 -1.12
C VAL A 170 -4.50 -16.59 -1.93
N ARG A 171 -5.05 -15.51 -2.46
CA ARG A 171 -6.16 -15.49 -3.40
C ARG A 171 -5.86 -14.42 -4.45
N SER A 172 -5.96 -14.79 -5.71
CA SER A 172 -5.64 -13.93 -6.85
C SER A 172 -6.89 -13.64 -7.66
N ARG A 173 -6.95 -12.44 -8.20
CA ARG A 173 -8.01 -12.00 -9.10
C ARG A 173 -7.66 -12.38 -10.53
N LYS A 174 -8.61 -12.84 -11.34
CA LYS A 174 -8.39 -13.22 -12.73
C LYS A 174 -8.00 -11.99 -13.56
N ILE A 175 -7.10 -12.18 -14.55
CA ILE A 175 -6.65 -11.09 -15.45
C ILE A 175 -7.84 -10.43 -16.16
N ALA A 176 -8.80 -11.22 -16.63
CA ALA A 176 -9.98 -10.66 -17.33
C ALA A 176 -10.75 -9.64 -16.48
N GLU A 177 -10.96 -9.92 -15.18
CA GLU A 177 -11.65 -9.02 -14.26
C GLU A 177 -10.82 -7.75 -13.96
N VAL A 178 -9.50 -7.91 -13.82
CA VAL A 178 -8.59 -6.75 -13.64
C VAL A 178 -8.64 -5.85 -14.86
N LEU A 179 -8.62 -6.41 -16.07
CA LEU A 179 -8.66 -5.65 -17.31
C LEU A 179 -9.98 -4.87 -17.51
N GLU A 180 -11.11 -5.44 -17.07
CA GLU A 180 -12.41 -4.74 -17.12
C GLU A 180 -12.38 -3.47 -16.27
N GLU A 181 -11.85 -3.57 -15.05
CA GLU A 181 -11.70 -2.44 -14.14
C GLU A 181 -10.69 -1.41 -14.69
N VAL A 182 -9.52 -1.85 -15.16
CA VAL A 182 -8.50 -0.96 -15.74
C VAL A 182 -9.02 -0.22 -16.95
N ARG A 183 -9.78 -0.88 -17.86
CA ARG A 183 -10.43 -0.23 -19.00
C ARG A 183 -11.45 0.82 -18.58
N THR A 184 -12.24 0.53 -17.52
CA THR A 184 -13.21 1.48 -16.96
C THR A 184 -12.50 2.74 -16.45
N LEU A 185 -11.39 2.59 -15.75
CA LEU A 185 -10.58 3.72 -15.26
C LEU A 185 -9.91 4.48 -16.41
N ALA A 186 -9.36 3.77 -17.39
CA ALA A 186 -8.78 4.37 -18.60
C ALA A 186 -9.80 5.23 -19.37
N ALA A 187 -11.03 4.73 -19.54
CA ALA A 187 -12.12 5.46 -20.17
C ALA A 187 -12.54 6.73 -19.41
N ARG A 188 -12.25 6.80 -18.10
CA ARG A 188 -12.45 7.98 -17.26
C ARG A 188 -11.24 8.91 -17.20
N GLY A 189 -10.18 8.60 -17.95
CA GLY A 189 -9.00 9.44 -18.11
C GLY A 189 -7.85 9.19 -17.12
N TYR A 190 -7.93 8.18 -16.25
CA TYR A 190 -6.81 7.82 -15.38
C TYR A 190 -5.59 7.43 -16.20
N LYS A 191 -4.42 7.98 -15.86
CA LYS A 191 -3.17 7.76 -16.58
C LYS A 191 -2.26 6.72 -15.89
N GLU A 192 -2.33 6.58 -14.58
CA GLU A 192 -1.52 5.66 -13.80
C GLU A 192 -2.39 4.67 -13.01
N VAL A 193 -2.03 3.38 -13.08
CA VAL A 193 -2.58 2.34 -12.21
C VAL A 193 -1.47 1.72 -11.37
N VAL A 194 -1.80 1.42 -10.11
CA VAL A 194 -0.89 0.75 -9.17
C VAL A 194 -1.43 -0.64 -8.87
N LEU A 195 -0.82 -1.67 -9.43
CA LEU A 195 -1.17 -3.05 -9.12
C LEU A 195 -0.74 -3.37 -7.68
N THR A 196 -1.71 -3.67 -6.81
CA THR A 196 -1.46 -3.86 -5.39
C THR A 196 -2.01 -5.18 -4.87
N GLY A 197 -1.41 -5.67 -3.80
CA GLY A 197 -1.81 -6.89 -3.10
C GLY A 197 -1.14 -6.97 -1.73
N ILE A 198 -1.55 -7.95 -0.95
CA ILE A 198 -0.92 -8.26 0.34
C ILE A 198 0.47 -8.88 0.14
N HIS A 199 0.62 -9.69 -0.88
CA HIS A 199 1.90 -10.27 -1.30
C HIS A 199 1.88 -10.45 -2.82
N LEU A 200 2.08 -9.37 -3.54
CA LEU A 200 1.93 -9.29 -5.00
C LEU A 200 2.75 -10.36 -5.74
N SER A 201 3.94 -10.69 -5.24
CA SER A 201 4.79 -11.76 -5.78
C SER A 201 4.18 -13.17 -5.70
N SER A 202 3.06 -13.34 -4.98
CA SER A 202 2.31 -14.60 -4.93
C SER A 202 1.10 -14.61 -5.87
N TYR A 203 0.92 -13.60 -6.70
CA TYR A 203 -0.18 -13.57 -7.66
C TYR A 203 -0.16 -14.82 -8.57
N GLY A 204 -1.29 -15.45 -8.71
CA GLY A 204 -1.50 -16.63 -9.56
C GLY A 204 -1.04 -17.96 -8.98
N LEU A 205 -0.39 -17.98 -7.78
CA LEU A 205 0.07 -19.22 -7.17
C LEU A 205 -1.06 -20.14 -6.68
N ASP A 206 -2.24 -19.59 -6.47
CA ASP A 206 -3.46 -20.27 -6.04
C ASP A 206 -4.29 -20.82 -7.20
N PHE A 207 -4.02 -20.41 -8.44
CA PHE A 207 -4.71 -20.94 -9.61
C PHE A 207 -4.30 -22.38 -9.93
N PRO A 208 -5.22 -23.19 -10.48
CA PRO A 208 -4.88 -24.51 -11.03
C PRO A 208 -3.74 -24.42 -12.05
N LYS A 209 -2.92 -25.44 -12.16
CA LYS A 209 -1.73 -25.42 -13.05
C LYS A 209 -2.08 -25.12 -14.50
N GLU A 210 -3.22 -25.62 -14.96
CA GLU A 210 -3.71 -25.50 -16.34
C GLU A 210 -4.23 -24.09 -16.66
N GLU A 211 -4.62 -23.32 -15.63
CA GLU A 211 -5.17 -21.98 -15.74
C GLU A 211 -4.24 -20.92 -15.14
N ARG A 212 -2.96 -21.25 -14.95
CA ARG A 212 -2.06 -20.42 -14.17
C ARG A 212 -1.70 -19.13 -14.89
N GLU A 213 -2.28 -18.04 -14.42
CA GLU A 213 -1.84 -16.69 -14.71
C GLU A 213 -0.65 -16.31 -13.81
N SER A 214 0.25 -15.47 -14.28
CA SER A 214 1.40 -14.98 -13.51
C SER A 214 1.35 -13.45 -13.34
N LEU A 215 2.12 -12.91 -12.39
CA LEU A 215 2.24 -11.46 -12.27
C LEU A 215 2.78 -10.84 -13.56
N LEU A 216 3.73 -11.51 -14.24
CA LEU A 216 4.25 -11.02 -15.53
C LEU A 216 3.15 -10.97 -16.59
N SER A 217 2.35 -12.04 -16.75
CA SER A 217 1.25 -12.06 -17.71
C SER A 217 0.18 -11.01 -17.40
N LEU A 218 -0.09 -10.75 -16.10
CA LEU A 218 -1.00 -9.66 -15.70
C LEU A 218 -0.43 -8.29 -16.10
N ILE A 219 0.84 -8.01 -15.83
CA ILE A 219 1.48 -6.72 -16.18
C ILE A 219 1.45 -6.52 -17.70
N GLN A 220 1.78 -7.56 -18.46
CA GLN A 220 1.71 -7.55 -19.93
C GLN A 220 0.30 -7.24 -20.44
N ALA A 221 -0.72 -7.90 -19.87
CA ALA A 221 -2.10 -7.68 -20.26
C ALA A 221 -2.59 -6.25 -19.93
N VAL A 222 -2.22 -5.70 -18.76
CA VAL A 222 -2.55 -4.31 -18.39
C VAL A 222 -1.79 -3.31 -19.28
N HIS A 223 -0.57 -3.65 -19.72
CA HIS A 223 0.19 -2.81 -20.65
C HIS A 223 -0.52 -2.57 -21.97
N GLU A 224 -1.29 -3.54 -22.46
CA GLU A 224 -2.05 -3.42 -23.71
C GLU A 224 -3.31 -2.53 -23.59
N VAL A 225 -3.67 -2.11 -22.39
CA VAL A 225 -4.86 -1.24 -22.22
C VAL A 225 -4.56 0.17 -22.69
N ASP A 226 -5.32 0.63 -23.69
CA ASP A 226 -5.25 2.00 -24.18
C ASP A 226 -5.73 3.00 -23.13
N GLY A 227 -5.14 4.19 -23.12
CA GLY A 227 -5.47 5.26 -22.18
C GLY A 227 -4.65 5.22 -20.87
N ILE A 228 -4.17 4.05 -20.42
CA ILE A 228 -3.20 3.94 -19.33
C ILE A 228 -1.80 4.22 -19.89
N ALA A 229 -1.10 5.15 -19.26
CA ALA A 229 0.26 5.54 -19.61
C ALA A 229 1.31 4.96 -18.66
N ARG A 230 0.93 4.65 -17.41
CA ARG A 230 1.84 4.15 -16.37
C ARG A 230 1.26 2.98 -15.60
N ILE A 231 2.11 2.01 -15.35
CA ILE A 231 1.84 0.85 -14.47
C ILE A 231 2.89 0.88 -13.38
N ARG A 232 2.44 0.95 -12.12
CA ARG A 232 3.31 0.86 -10.95
C ARG A 232 3.00 -0.41 -10.17
N LEU A 233 4.03 -1.01 -9.60
CA LEU A 233 3.88 -2.22 -8.78
C LEU A 233 3.86 -1.86 -7.30
N GLY A 234 3.01 -2.53 -6.55
CA GLY A 234 3.10 -2.57 -5.10
C GLY A 234 4.32 -3.35 -4.62
N SER A 235 4.37 -3.64 -3.32
CA SER A 235 5.51 -4.32 -2.70
C SER A 235 5.75 -5.71 -3.26
N LEU A 236 7.01 -5.96 -3.63
CA LEU A 236 7.50 -7.22 -4.15
C LEU A 236 8.38 -7.95 -3.12
N GLU A 237 8.41 -9.25 -3.22
CA GLU A 237 9.36 -10.09 -2.49
C GLU A 237 10.54 -10.41 -3.44
N PRO A 238 11.81 -10.35 -2.97
CA PRO A 238 12.98 -10.36 -3.88
C PRO A 238 13.07 -11.57 -4.81
N ARG A 239 12.55 -12.74 -4.42
CA ARG A 239 12.64 -13.95 -5.24
C ARG A 239 11.89 -13.91 -6.57
N ILE A 240 10.94 -12.97 -6.75
CA ILE A 240 10.29 -12.78 -8.06
C ILE A 240 11.22 -12.15 -9.08
N ILE A 241 12.26 -11.45 -8.62
CA ILE A 241 13.23 -10.80 -9.47
C ILE A 241 14.16 -11.86 -10.08
N THR A 242 13.79 -12.36 -11.24
CA THR A 242 14.54 -13.32 -12.07
C THR A 242 14.88 -12.67 -13.39
N GLU A 243 15.88 -13.21 -14.14
CA GLU A 243 16.20 -12.72 -15.49
C GLU A 243 14.94 -12.71 -16.36
N GLU A 244 14.18 -13.80 -16.41
CA GLU A 244 12.93 -13.91 -17.20
C GLU A 244 11.92 -12.82 -16.83
N PHE A 245 11.69 -12.57 -15.52
CA PHE A 245 10.79 -11.53 -15.08
C PHE A 245 11.28 -10.14 -15.49
N MET A 246 12.58 -9.87 -15.31
CA MET A 246 13.18 -8.58 -15.66
C MET A 246 13.20 -8.33 -17.17
N GLU A 247 13.51 -9.34 -17.99
CA GLU A 247 13.41 -9.28 -19.45
C GLU A 247 11.97 -8.95 -19.89
N GLY A 248 10.99 -9.67 -19.30
CA GLY A 248 9.60 -9.46 -19.63
C GLY A 248 9.06 -8.08 -19.28
N ILE A 249 9.41 -7.54 -18.12
CA ILE A 249 8.90 -6.22 -17.69
C ILE A 249 9.67 -5.04 -18.25
N SER A 250 10.98 -5.18 -18.53
CA SER A 250 11.81 -4.09 -19.09
C SER A 250 11.43 -3.76 -20.54
N ALA A 251 10.81 -4.70 -21.24
CA ALA A 251 10.26 -4.47 -22.58
C ALA A 251 8.94 -3.65 -22.58
N LEU A 252 8.40 -3.31 -21.41
CA LEU A 252 7.10 -2.65 -21.25
C LEU A 252 7.27 -1.16 -20.89
N PRO A 253 7.20 -0.22 -21.84
CA PRO A 253 7.50 1.20 -21.61
C PRO A 253 6.54 1.89 -20.63
N LYS A 254 5.33 1.35 -20.40
CA LYS A 254 4.39 1.89 -19.40
C LYS A 254 4.79 1.52 -17.96
N LEU A 255 5.66 0.51 -17.75
CA LEU A 255 6.08 0.13 -16.40
C LEU A 255 6.99 1.20 -15.80
N CYS A 256 6.67 1.59 -14.57
CA CYS A 256 7.46 2.55 -13.82
C CYS A 256 8.71 1.86 -13.24
N PRO A 257 9.93 2.42 -13.42
CA PRO A 257 11.17 1.88 -12.85
C PRO A 257 11.29 2.20 -11.34
N HIS A 258 10.25 1.85 -10.58
CA HIS A 258 10.16 1.99 -9.14
C HIS A 258 9.83 0.61 -8.54
N PHE A 259 10.75 0.08 -7.74
CA PHE A 259 10.65 -1.27 -7.18
C PHE A 259 10.75 -1.22 -5.66
N HIS A 260 9.62 -1.46 -5.00
CA HIS A 260 9.61 -1.66 -3.56
C HIS A 260 9.86 -3.15 -3.24
N LEU A 261 11.07 -3.48 -2.79
CA LEU A 261 11.46 -4.83 -2.40
C LEU A 261 11.52 -4.95 -0.88
N SER A 262 10.72 -5.83 -0.30
CA SER A 262 10.65 -6.02 1.16
C SER A 262 11.89 -6.72 1.71
N LEU A 263 12.88 -5.98 2.24
CA LEU A 263 14.12 -6.50 2.85
C LEU A 263 13.88 -7.03 4.26
N GLN A 264 13.31 -6.21 5.12
CA GLN A 264 13.07 -6.40 6.56
C GLN A 264 14.31 -6.32 7.45
N SER A 265 15.44 -6.91 7.08
CA SER A 265 16.75 -6.80 7.76
C SER A 265 17.88 -7.10 6.77
N GLY A 266 19.02 -6.45 6.90
CA GLY A 266 20.24 -6.78 6.16
C GLY A 266 21.14 -7.83 6.85
N CYS A 267 20.71 -8.39 7.99
CA CYS A 267 21.45 -9.44 8.72
C CYS A 267 20.80 -10.81 8.51
N ASP A 268 21.55 -11.78 8.02
CA ASP A 268 21.08 -13.14 7.71
C ASP A 268 20.52 -13.87 8.93
N LYS A 269 21.11 -13.70 10.10
CA LYS A 269 20.63 -14.29 11.36
C LYS A 269 19.25 -13.75 11.69
N THR A 270 19.03 -12.44 11.56
CA THR A 270 17.74 -11.80 11.79
C THR A 270 16.72 -12.22 10.75
N LEU A 271 17.06 -12.27 9.46
CA LEU A 271 16.21 -12.76 8.39
C LEU A 271 15.75 -14.21 8.63
N LYS A 272 16.64 -15.08 9.08
CA LYS A 272 16.31 -16.47 9.46
C LYS A 272 15.33 -16.51 10.62
N ASN A 273 15.54 -15.71 11.66
CA ASN A 273 14.64 -15.61 12.81
C ASN A 273 13.26 -15.04 12.42
N MET A 274 13.22 -14.15 11.42
CA MET A 274 12.01 -13.61 10.79
C MET A 274 11.28 -14.63 9.89
N ASN A 275 11.87 -15.82 9.63
CA ASN A 275 11.39 -16.80 8.65
C ASN A 275 11.36 -16.24 7.23
N ARG A 276 12.36 -15.40 6.87
CA ARG A 276 12.55 -14.97 5.48
C ARG A 276 13.27 -16.08 4.70
N ARG A 277 12.96 -16.18 3.40
CA ARG A 277 13.44 -17.27 2.53
C ARG A 277 14.48 -16.80 1.54
N TYR A 278 15.25 -15.81 1.89
CA TYR A 278 16.38 -15.25 1.18
C TYR A 278 17.41 -14.75 2.18
N SER A 279 18.64 -14.68 1.76
CA SER A 279 19.75 -14.05 2.48
C SER A 279 19.98 -12.61 2.03
N ALA A 280 20.77 -11.85 2.78
CA ALA A 280 21.17 -10.49 2.41
C ALA A 280 21.98 -10.48 1.07
N PRO A 281 22.95 -11.38 0.83
CA PRO A 281 23.61 -11.47 -0.47
C PRO A 281 22.65 -11.75 -1.64
N GLU A 282 21.73 -12.71 -1.50
CA GLU A 282 20.71 -12.98 -2.53
C GLU A 282 19.83 -11.76 -2.80
N TYR A 283 19.49 -10.98 -1.77
CA TYR A 283 18.75 -9.73 -1.95
C TYR A 283 19.56 -8.69 -2.72
N ALA A 284 20.85 -8.54 -2.41
CA ALA A 284 21.75 -7.63 -3.14
C ALA A 284 21.84 -7.98 -4.62
N GLU A 285 21.97 -9.28 -4.96
CA GLU A 285 21.96 -9.77 -6.34
C GLU A 285 20.68 -9.36 -7.09
N LYS A 286 19.52 -9.36 -6.42
CA LYS A 286 18.25 -8.91 -7.02
C LYS A 286 18.26 -7.41 -7.30
N CYS A 287 18.81 -6.62 -6.39
CA CYS A 287 18.98 -5.17 -6.63
C CYS A 287 19.90 -4.89 -7.83
N GLU A 288 21.03 -5.60 -7.94
CA GLU A 288 21.93 -5.47 -9.08
C GLU A 288 21.28 -5.96 -10.39
N LEU A 289 20.49 -7.02 -10.33
CA LEU A 289 19.74 -7.49 -11.50
C LEU A 289 18.75 -6.42 -11.99
N ILE A 290 18.03 -5.73 -11.10
CA ILE A 290 17.16 -4.62 -11.50
C ILE A 290 17.98 -3.50 -12.16
N ARG A 291 19.13 -3.13 -11.59
CA ARG A 291 20.02 -2.08 -12.14
C ARG A 291 20.59 -2.42 -13.51
N LYS A 292 20.77 -3.72 -13.81
CA LYS A 292 21.20 -4.18 -15.14
C LYS A 292 20.16 -3.84 -16.23
N PHE A 293 18.86 -3.89 -15.91
CA PHE A 293 17.77 -3.63 -16.85
C PHE A 293 17.29 -2.17 -16.86
N TYR A 294 17.44 -1.47 -15.74
CA TYR A 294 17.01 -0.08 -15.58
C TYR A 294 18.19 0.79 -15.12
N PRO A 295 18.58 1.83 -15.88
CA PRO A 295 19.80 2.61 -15.59
C PRO A 295 19.80 3.37 -14.26
N ALA A 296 18.61 3.73 -13.75
CA ALA A 296 18.45 4.46 -12.50
C ALA A 296 17.11 4.15 -11.84
N PRO A 297 16.89 2.87 -11.46
CA PRO A 297 15.62 2.49 -10.84
C PRO A 297 15.52 3.06 -9.43
N ALA A 298 14.35 3.49 -9.04
CA ALA A 298 14.07 3.80 -7.64
C ALA A 298 13.89 2.48 -6.87
N LEU A 299 14.86 2.11 -6.06
CA LEU A 299 14.76 0.98 -5.14
C LEU A 299 14.31 1.46 -3.78
N THR A 300 13.19 0.95 -3.30
CA THR A 300 12.67 1.26 -1.97
C THR A 300 12.45 0.00 -1.16
N THR A 301 12.45 0.12 0.18
CA THR A 301 12.34 -1.06 1.04
C THR A 301 11.74 -0.75 2.40
N ASP A 302 11.34 -1.82 3.11
CA ASP A 302 11.00 -1.81 4.52
C ASP A 302 12.13 -2.43 5.35
N VAL A 303 12.45 -1.82 6.50
CA VAL A 303 13.38 -2.37 7.50
C VAL A 303 12.74 -2.35 8.88
N ILE A 304 12.81 -3.48 9.58
CA ILE A 304 12.37 -3.63 10.96
C ILE A 304 13.59 -3.63 11.86
N VAL A 305 13.66 -2.68 12.80
CA VAL A 305 14.72 -2.61 13.80
C VAL A 305 14.23 -3.10 15.17
N GLY A 306 15.12 -3.69 15.93
CA GLY A 306 14.81 -4.17 17.28
C GLY A 306 13.96 -5.44 17.30
N PHE A 307 14.16 -6.33 16.33
CA PHE A 307 13.58 -7.66 16.32
C PHE A 307 14.09 -8.48 17.52
N PRO A 308 13.29 -9.41 18.10
CA PRO A 308 13.76 -10.24 19.21
C PRO A 308 15.11 -10.92 18.93
N MET A 309 16.01 -10.90 19.92
CA MET A 309 17.39 -11.41 19.85
C MET A 309 18.33 -10.69 18.85
N GLU A 310 17.92 -9.60 18.24
CA GLU A 310 18.81 -8.78 17.40
C GLU A 310 19.88 -8.11 18.29
N THR A 311 21.13 -8.53 18.14
CA THR A 311 22.27 -7.95 18.85
C THR A 311 22.68 -6.60 18.26
N GLU A 312 23.64 -5.91 18.86
CA GLU A 312 24.19 -4.68 18.26
C GLU A 312 24.95 -5.00 16.97
N GLU A 313 25.68 -6.11 16.94
CA GLU A 313 26.37 -6.59 15.74
C GLU A 313 25.39 -6.93 14.61
N ASP A 314 24.29 -7.65 14.91
CA ASP A 314 23.24 -7.96 13.94
C ASP A 314 22.60 -6.67 13.37
N PHE A 315 22.42 -5.64 14.20
CA PHE A 315 21.92 -4.34 13.76
C PHE A 315 22.94 -3.60 12.89
N GLU A 316 24.21 -3.62 13.26
CA GLU A 316 25.26 -2.96 12.49
C GLU A 316 25.45 -3.61 11.10
N ASP A 317 25.41 -4.95 11.03
CA ASP A 317 25.37 -5.68 9.76
C ASP A 317 24.21 -5.22 8.87
N SER A 318 23.01 -5.10 9.45
CA SER A 318 21.83 -4.61 8.73
C SER A 318 21.99 -3.16 8.29
N TYR A 319 22.56 -2.30 9.11
CA TYR A 319 22.82 -0.90 8.79
C TYR A 319 23.80 -0.75 7.62
N GLU A 320 24.96 -1.42 7.69
CA GLU A 320 25.95 -1.37 6.61
C GLU A 320 25.43 -1.99 5.31
N PHE A 321 24.60 -3.04 5.40
CA PHE A 321 23.93 -3.60 4.23
C PHE A 321 23.02 -2.57 3.57
N VAL A 322 22.10 -1.94 4.32
CA VAL A 322 21.17 -0.91 3.81
C VAL A 322 21.96 0.26 3.19
N LYS A 323 23.01 0.68 3.85
CA LYS A 323 23.92 1.74 3.37
C LYS A 323 24.54 1.38 2.00
N ASN A 324 24.98 0.14 1.82
CA ASN A 324 25.67 -0.29 0.61
C ASN A 324 24.74 -0.58 -0.58
N ILE A 325 23.45 -0.86 -0.35
CA ILE A 325 22.48 -1.05 -1.45
C ILE A 325 22.11 0.27 -2.12
N HIS A 326 22.25 1.42 -1.48
CA HIS A 326 21.83 2.72 -2.02
C HIS A 326 20.33 2.76 -2.40
N PHE A 327 19.48 2.49 -1.42
CA PHE A 327 18.03 2.68 -1.60
C PHE A 327 17.68 4.16 -1.78
N TYR A 328 16.68 4.43 -2.62
CA TYR A 328 16.04 5.74 -2.66
C TYR A 328 15.28 6.00 -1.37
N GLU A 329 14.36 5.11 -0.99
CA GLU A 329 13.60 5.23 0.24
C GLU A 329 13.70 3.96 1.08
N THR A 330 13.80 4.15 2.39
CA THR A 330 13.78 3.06 3.37
C THR A 330 12.74 3.37 4.45
N HIS A 331 11.67 2.59 4.50
CA HIS A 331 10.66 2.73 5.54
C HIS A 331 11.09 1.98 6.78
N ILE A 332 11.36 2.71 7.86
CA ILE A 332 11.91 2.17 9.11
C ILE A 332 10.79 1.89 10.10
N PHE A 333 10.69 0.65 10.53
CA PHE A 333 9.71 0.19 11.52
C PHE A 333 10.41 -0.33 12.76
N LYS A 334 9.99 0.15 13.94
CA LYS A 334 10.32 -0.52 15.20
C LYS A 334 9.51 -1.81 15.30
N TYR A 335 10.16 -2.92 15.64
CA TYR A 335 9.45 -4.17 15.87
C TYR A 335 8.28 -3.98 16.84
N SER A 336 7.10 -4.38 16.42
CA SER A 336 5.87 -4.32 17.21
C SER A 336 5.45 -5.73 17.63
N ARG A 337 5.45 -6.01 18.94
CA ARG A 337 5.09 -7.32 19.50
C ARG A 337 3.61 -7.61 19.27
N ARG A 338 3.26 -8.41 18.26
CA ARG A 338 1.88 -8.75 17.90
C ARG A 338 1.47 -10.07 18.54
N GLN A 339 0.47 -10.02 19.45
CA GLN A 339 -0.07 -11.24 20.06
C GLN A 339 -0.52 -12.25 19.00
N GLY A 340 -0.25 -13.54 19.22
CA GLY A 340 -0.55 -14.61 18.27
C GLY A 340 0.52 -14.86 17.22
N THR A 341 1.55 -14.01 17.10
CA THR A 341 2.69 -14.24 16.22
C THR A 341 3.82 -15.01 16.94
N LYS A 342 4.61 -15.76 16.19
CA LYS A 342 5.75 -16.50 16.76
C LYS A 342 6.76 -15.57 17.42
N ALA A 343 7.10 -14.44 16.79
CA ALA A 343 8.05 -13.48 17.32
C ALA A 343 7.60 -12.85 18.64
N ALA A 344 6.31 -12.75 18.90
CA ALA A 344 5.80 -12.25 20.18
C ALA A 344 6.12 -13.16 21.38
N ALA A 345 6.33 -14.47 21.12
CA ALA A 345 6.67 -15.47 22.11
C ALA A 345 8.18 -15.74 22.21
N MET A 346 9.00 -15.14 21.35
CA MET A 346 10.47 -15.29 21.40
C MET A 346 11.05 -14.58 22.63
N ASP A 347 12.09 -15.15 23.19
CA ASP A 347 12.94 -14.51 24.19
C ASP A 347 13.74 -13.34 23.58
N GLY A 348 14.44 -12.59 24.40
CA GLY A 348 15.31 -11.51 23.92
C GLY A 348 14.57 -10.32 23.30
N GLN A 349 13.36 -10.02 23.81
CA GLN A 349 12.61 -8.83 23.43
C GLN A 349 13.39 -7.56 23.81
N LEU A 350 13.64 -6.68 22.84
CA LEU A 350 14.38 -5.45 23.07
C LEU A 350 13.47 -4.36 23.66
N THR A 351 14.10 -3.47 24.44
CA THR A 351 13.41 -2.30 25.03
C THR A 351 13.03 -1.26 23.95
N GLU A 352 12.04 -0.45 24.24
CA GLU A 352 11.65 0.64 23.33
C GLU A 352 12.76 1.68 23.12
N ALA A 353 13.64 1.86 24.13
CA ALA A 353 14.81 2.75 24.03
C ALA A 353 15.80 2.26 22.96
N VAL A 354 16.15 0.98 22.97
CA VAL A 354 17.05 0.37 21.97
C VAL A 354 16.41 0.46 20.57
N LYS A 355 15.13 0.14 20.43
CA LYS A 355 14.43 0.25 19.15
C LYS A 355 14.39 1.69 18.64
N ALA A 356 14.20 2.67 19.54
CA ALA A 356 14.18 4.08 19.17
C ALA A 356 15.56 4.55 18.67
N GLN A 357 16.64 4.19 19.37
CA GLN A 357 18.01 4.50 18.97
C GLN A 357 18.36 3.92 17.60
N ARG A 358 18.03 2.65 17.36
CA ARG A 358 18.27 1.99 16.06
C ARG A 358 17.44 2.61 14.95
N SER A 359 16.18 2.92 15.23
CA SER A 359 15.30 3.61 14.28
C SER A 359 15.84 4.97 13.88
N GLU A 360 16.32 5.78 14.85
CA GLU A 360 16.91 7.09 14.58
C GLU A 360 18.17 6.99 13.69
N LYS A 361 19.05 6.01 13.97
CA LYS A 361 20.26 5.79 13.15
C LYS A 361 19.90 5.42 11.72
N MET A 362 18.90 4.54 11.50
CA MET A 362 18.43 4.17 10.17
C MET A 362 17.72 5.32 9.45
N LEU A 363 16.94 6.14 10.16
CA LEU A 363 16.27 7.30 9.58
C LEU A 363 17.27 8.34 9.07
N LYS A 364 18.36 8.59 9.80
CA LYS A 364 19.45 9.47 9.33
C LYS A 364 20.11 8.94 8.04
N LEU A 365 20.27 7.62 7.93
CA LEU A 365 20.79 7.00 6.72
C LEU A 365 19.81 7.14 5.56
N HIS A 366 18.52 6.95 5.81
CA HIS A 366 17.46 7.15 4.83
C HIS A 366 17.51 8.56 4.23
N GLU A 367 17.57 9.60 5.07
CA GLU A 367 17.64 11.01 4.62
C GLU A 367 18.83 11.26 3.67
N ILE A 368 20.01 10.72 4.02
CA ILE A 368 21.20 10.84 3.19
C ILE A 368 20.98 10.16 1.82
N ARG A 369 20.45 8.94 1.82
CA ARG A 369 20.26 8.15 0.59
C ARG A 369 19.16 8.72 -0.29
N ALA A 370 18.06 9.18 0.30
CA ALA A 370 17.00 9.85 -0.42
C ALA A 370 17.52 11.08 -1.14
N LYS A 371 18.27 11.94 -0.43
CA LYS A 371 18.87 13.15 -1.01
C LYS A 371 19.87 12.86 -2.10
N GLU A 372 20.71 11.83 -1.95
CA GLU A 372 21.66 11.37 -3.00
C GLU A 372 20.91 10.97 -4.28
N TYR A 373 19.85 10.17 -4.14
CA TYR A 373 19.06 9.71 -5.29
C TYR A 373 18.34 10.87 -5.97
N GLU A 374 17.65 11.74 -5.23
CA GLU A 374 16.98 12.93 -5.75
C GLU A 374 17.96 13.86 -6.46
N THR A 375 19.14 14.11 -5.87
CA THR A 375 20.20 14.92 -6.49
C THR A 375 20.66 14.33 -7.82
N SER A 376 20.70 12.99 -7.93
CA SER A 376 21.08 12.32 -9.18
C SER A 376 20.07 12.52 -10.32
N MET A 377 18.86 13.00 -10.02
CA MET A 377 17.85 13.33 -11.02
C MET A 377 18.02 14.73 -11.61
N ILE A 378 18.78 15.62 -10.97
CA ILE A 378 19.04 16.98 -11.49
C ILE A 378 19.78 16.87 -12.83
N GLY A 379 19.32 17.63 -13.81
CA GLY A 379 19.82 17.61 -15.18
C GLY A 379 19.12 16.59 -16.09
N ARG A 380 18.32 15.67 -15.55
CA ARG A 380 17.56 14.69 -16.34
C ARG A 380 16.19 15.24 -16.74
N THR A 381 15.70 14.82 -17.89
CA THR A 381 14.32 15.01 -18.30
C THR A 381 13.46 13.92 -17.67
N LEU A 382 12.51 14.33 -16.85
CA LEU A 382 11.56 13.48 -16.15
C LEU A 382 10.19 13.52 -16.85
N GLU A 383 9.53 12.39 -16.95
CA GLU A 383 8.12 12.35 -17.26
C GLU A 383 7.35 12.50 -15.95
N LEU A 384 6.59 13.58 -15.83
CA LEU A 384 5.85 13.96 -14.61
C LEU A 384 4.36 13.80 -14.81
N LEU A 385 3.67 13.16 -13.86
CA LEU A 385 2.22 13.14 -13.77
C LEU A 385 1.78 14.21 -12.76
N LEU A 386 1.05 15.23 -13.23
CA LEU A 386 0.60 16.36 -12.40
C LEU A 386 -0.56 15.94 -11.49
N GLU A 387 -0.46 16.22 -10.18
CA GLU A 387 -1.39 15.67 -9.17
C GLU A 387 -2.25 16.72 -8.48
N GLU A 388 -1.65 17.80 -8.03
CA GLU A 388 -2.35 18.86 -7.30
C GLU A 388 -1.63 20.19 -7.44
N GLU A 389 -2.32 21.27 -7.13
CA GLU A 389 -1.74 22.61 -7.03
C GLU A 389 -1.20 22.85 -5.62
N VAL A 390 0.02 23.36 -5.52
CA VAL A 390 0.68 23.67 -4.26
C VAL A 390 1.31 25.06 -4.29
N GLU A 391 1.43 25.69 -3.12
CA GLU A 391 2.18 26.94 -2.96
C GLU A 391 3.53 26.70 -2.31
N ILE A 392 4.61 27.13 -2.96
CA ILE A 392 5.98 27.09 -2.43
C ILE A 392 6.62 28.46 -2.62
N GLY A 393 7.09 29.09 -1.54
CA GLY A 393 7.76 30.37 -1.59
C GLY A 393 6.92 31.52 -2.19
N GLY A 394 5.58 31.46 -2.07
CA GLY A 394 4.64 32.45 -2.61
C GLY A 394 4.37 32.34 -4.11
N LYS A 395 4.75 31.24 -4.73
CA LYS A 395 4.41 30.89 -6.12
C LYS A 395 3.59 29.62 -6.15
N THR A 396 2.69 29.52 -7.13
CA THR A 396 1.84 28.34 -7.35
C THR A 396 2.53 27.39 -8.34
N TYR A 397 2.55 26.13 -7.99
CA TYR A 397 3.11 25.06 -8.79
C TYR A 397 2.11 23.90 -8.93
N PHE A 398 2.33 23.04 -9.93
CA PHE A 398 1.78 21.71 -9.94
C PHE A 398 2.77 20.75 -9.27
N MET A 399 2.34 20.09 -8.18
CA MET A 399 3.03 18.94 -7.61
C MET A 399 2.84 17.74 -8.53
N ALA A 400 3.90 16.97 -8.72
CA ALA A 400 3.94 15.82 -9.61
C ALA A 400 4.84 14.71 -9.09
N HIS A 401 4.64 13.48 -9.62
CA HIS A 401 5.61 12.40 -9.45
C HIS A 401 6.16 11.93 -10.80
N SER A 402 7.45 11.61 -10.81
CA SER A 402 8.09 10.96 -11.94
C SER A 402 7.74 9.46 -12.01
N LYS A 403 8.18 8.76 -13.08
CA LYS A 403 8.08 7.29 -13.16
C LYS A 403 8.83 6.60 -12.02
N GLU A 404 9.93 7.17 -11.58
CA GLU A 404 10.76 6.71 -10.44
C GLU A 404 10.12 7.04 -9.09
N TYR A 405 8.98 7.72 -9.07
CA TYR A 405 8.26 8.15 -7.88
C TYR A 405 8.92 9.30 -7.12
N VAL A 406 9.82 10.05 -7.77
CA VAL A 406 10.41 11.27 -7.20
C VAL A 406 9.40 12.41 -7.31
N ARG A 407 9.25 13.17 -6.23
CA ARG A 407 8.42 14.38 -6.21
C ARG A 407 9.10 15.51 -6.98
N ALA A 408 8.35 16.17 -7.81
CA ALA A 408 8.81 17.36 -8.50
C ALA A 408 7.67 18.37 -8.63
N VAL A 409 8.03 19.64 -8.80
CA VAL A 409 7.09 20.70 -9.13
C VAL A 409 7.47 21.38 -10.42
N ILE A 410 6.46 21.76 -11.20
CA ILE A 410 6.58 22.67 -12.34
C ILE A 410 5.77 23.93 -12.04
N GLU A 411 6.23 25.10 -12.51
CA GLU A 411 5.47 26.35 -12.34
C GLU A 411 4.10 26.23 -13.00
N LYS A 412 3.05 26.68 -12.29
CA LYS A 412 1.68 26.63 -12.81
C LYS A 412 1.55 27.57 -13.99
N THR A 413 1.00 27.05 -15.08
CA THR A 413 0.62 27.79 -16.28
C THR A 413 -0.81 27.40 -16.67
N ASP A 414 -1.45 28.21 -17.54
CA ASP A 414 -2.79 27.89 -18.06
C ASP A 414 -2.79 26.78 -19.12
N VAL A 415 -1.60 26.32 -19.54
CA VAL A 415 -1.45 25.26 -20.55
C VAL A 415 -1.67 23.88 -19.94
N HIS A 416 -1.30 23.70 -18.67
CA HIS A 416 -1.32 22.41 -17.98
C HIS A 416 -2.44 22.33 -16.95
N LYS A 417 -2.88 21.12 -16.67
CA LYS A 417 -3.88 20.80 -15.63
C LYS A 417 -3.50 19.52 -14.89
N VAL A 418 -4.14 19.32 -13.74
CA VAL A 418 -4.06 18.06 -12.99
C VAL A 418 -4.37 16.86 -13.89
N ASN A 419 -3.64 15.76 -13.72
CA ASN A 419 -3.68 14.54 -14.51
C ASN A 419 -3.01 14.62 -15.91
N ASP A 420 -2.34 15.72 -16.24
CA ASP A 420 -1.50 15.78 -17.43
C ASP A 420 -0.16 15.07 -17.21
N LEU A 421 0.34 14.44 -18.27
CA LEU A 421 1.69 13.91 -18.33
C LEU A 421 2.56 14.90 -19.12
N VAL A 422 3.61 15.40 -18.47
CA VAL A 422 4.51 16.38 -19.07
C VAL A 422 5.96 15.91 -19.00
N LYS A 423 6.79 16.34 -19.93
CA LYS A 423 8.24 16.17 -19.86
C LYS A 423 8.85 17.46 -19.33
N ALA A 424 9.62 17.34 -18.27
CA ALA A 424 10.26 18.49 -17.63
C ALA A 424 11.66 18.13 -17.17
N LYS A 425 12.60 19.06 -17.36
CA LYS A 425 13.98 18.91 -16.93
C LYS A 425 14.11 19.32 -15.47
N ALA A 426 14.54 18.42 -14.60
CA ALA A 426 14.88 18.72 -13.22
C ALA A 426 16.10 19.65 -13.18
N VAL A 427 15.99 20.81 -12.51
CA VAL A 427 17.05 21.83 -12.52
C VAL A 427 17.61 22.12 -11.14
N ASP A 428 16.80 21.99 -10.09
CA ASP A 428 17.18 22.28 -8.70
C ASP A 428 16.17 21.63 -7.74
N PHE A 429 16.28 21.96 -6.47
CA PHE A 429 15.27 21.66 -5.45
C PHE A 429 14.34 22.88 -5.25
N ALA A 430 13.04 22.63 -5.19
CA ALA A 430 12.05 23.62 -4.80
C ALA A 430 11.80 23.60 -3.28
N ASP A 431 11.98 22.44 -2.64
CA ASP A 431 11.87 22.21 -1.20
C ASP A 431 12.73 21.01 -0.81
N GLU A 432 12.79 20.62 0.47
CA GLU A 432 13.71 19.64 1.05
C GLU A 432 13.79 18.32 0.25
N HIS A 433 12.65 17.77 -0.18
CA HIS A 433 12.53 16.53 -0.97
C HIS A 433 11.66 16.71 -2.21
N VAL A 434 11.69 17.88 -2.80
CA VAL A 434 10.90 18.22 -3.98
C VAL A 434 11.78 18.89 -5.03
N LEU A 435 11.93 18.28 -6.18
CA LEU A 435 12.68 18.83 -7.31
C LEU A 435 11.90 19.98 -7.98
N LEU A 436 12.61 21.01 -8.40
CA LEU A 436 12.11 22.00 -9.35
C LEU A 436 12.40 21.52 -10.76
N ALA A 437 11.38 21.47 -11.60
CA ALA A 437 11.53 21.06 -12.99
C ALA A 437 10.93 22.11 -13.93
N ILE A 438 11.49 22.24 -15.13
CA ILE A 438 11.09 23.19 -16.18
C ILE A 438 10.59 22.36 -17.36
N CYS A 439 9.35 22.63 -17.81
CA CYS A 439 8.79 21.97 -18.98
C CYS A 439 9.57 22.25 -20.26
N GLU A 440 9.80 21.22 -21.05
CA GLU A 440 10.53 21.32 -22.32
C GLU A 440 9.69 21.94 -23.44
N ASP A 441 8.36 21.87 -23.33
CA ASP A 441 7.43 22.35 -24.34
C ASP A 441 7.14 23.88 -24.28
N LEU A 442 7.85 24.60 -23.41
CA LEU A 442 7.71 26.08 -23.24
C LEU A 442 8.79 26.88 -23.95
N TYR A 443 9.63 26.25 -24.82
CA TYR A 443 10.65 26.93 -25.60
C TYR A 443 10.58 26.55 -27.08
#